data_14688911c6fab541a72465406ca608fc
#
_entry.id   14688911c6fab541a72465406ca608fc
#
_cell.length_a   1.000
_cell.length_b   1.000
_cell.length_c   1.000
_cell.angle_alpha   90.00
_cell.angle_beta   90.00
_cell.angle_gamma   90.00
#
_symmetry.space_group_name_H-M   'P 1'
#
loop_
_entity.id
_entity.type
_entity.pdbx_description
1 polymer ?
#
loop_
_entity_poly.entity_id
_entity_poly.type
_entity_poly.pdbx_seq_one_letter_code
_entity_poly.pdbx_strand_id
1 'polypeptide(L)'
;IRGNVTNIGLRASTITDVNGIETIIPNSTFIEQNLTNWTYTSGRVRFNVKVGVAYGSPVRTVTQLLEEIAGRHGKVLKNPAPEVLLEDFGGDALVFSLYYWLDVRSGTPARQVASDLRAMIEAGFSAQGIAIPYPQRDVHLDATNPVPVRVVQVEEAPPSPPPPLP
;
A
#
# COMPACT_ATOMS: atom_id res chain seq x y z
N ILE A 1 7.02 -21.75 -1.72
CA ILE A 1 8.35 -21.08 -1.64
C ILE A 1 8.38 -19.98 -2.69
N ARG A 2 8.92 -18.82 -2.33
CA ARG A 2 9.05 -17.68 -3.24
C ARG A 2 10.50 -17.19 -3.21
N GLY A 3 11.16 -17.09 -4.35
CA GLY A 3 12.54 -16.68 -4.46
C GLY A 3 13.05 -16.71 -5.89
N ASN A 4 14.34 -16.46 -6.07
CA ASN A 4 15.02 -16.57 -7.34
C ASN A 4 15.74 -17.92 -7.41
N VAL A 5 15.64 -18.60 -8.56
CA VAL A 5 16.46 -19.79 -8.82
C VAL A 5 17.89 -19.33 -9.08
N THR A 6 18.78 -19.65 -8.16
CA THR A 6 20.21 -19.25 -8.24
C THR A 6 21.10 -20.34 -8.80
N ASN A 7 20.70 -21.60 -8.66
CA ASN A 7 21.42 -22.72 -9.24
C ASN A 7 20.46 -23.84 -9.67
N ILE A 8 20.76 -24.48 -10.79
CA ILE A 8 20.04 -25.66 -11.28
C ILE A 8 21.06 -26.79 -11.42
N GLY A 9 21.03 -27.72 -10.48
CA GLY A 9 21.87 -28.91 -10.49
C GLY A 9 21.19 -30.09 -11.19
N LEU A 10 21.88 -31.23 -11.25
CA LEU A 10 21.39 -32.43 -11.93
C LEU A 10 20.17 -33.05 -11.21
N ARG A 11 20.12 -32.99 -9.87
CA ARG A 11 19.07 -33.61 -9.05
C ARG A 11 18.27 -32.63 -8.21
N ALA A 12 18.82 -31.46 -7.95
CA ALA A 12 18.19 -30.43 -7.13
C ALA A 12 18.55 -29.05 -7.61
N SER A 13 17.66 -28.09 -7.38
CA SER A 13 17.85 -26.67 -7.66
C SER A 13 17.85 -25.87 -6.37
N THR A 14 18.59 -24.76 -6.34
CA THR A 14 18.65 -23.84 -5.20
C THR A 14 17.80 -22.61 -5.51
N ILE A 15 16.90 -22.30 -4.58
CA ILE A 15 16.09 -21.08 -4.61
C ILE A 15 16.53 -20.19 -3.44
N THR A 16 16.92 -18.95 -3.75
CA THR A 16 17.25 -17.95 -2.73
C THR A 16 16.09 -16.99 -2.57
N ASP A 17 15.59 -16.81 -1.35
CA ASP A 17 14.52 -15.88 -1.04
C ASP A 17 15.02 -14.44 -0.86
N VAL A 18 14.10 -13.50 -0.59
CA VAL A 18 14.42 -12.08 -0.40
C VAL A 18 15.24 -11.78 0.87
N ASN A 19 15.33 -12.74 1.81
CA ASN A 19 16.09 -12.65 3.03
C ASN A 19 17.48 -13.29 2.89
N GLY A 20 17.81 -13.82 1.71
CA GLY A 20 19.07 -14.52 1.45
C GLY A 20 19.07 -15.98 1.91
N ILE A 21 17.89 -16.55 2.28
CA ILE A 21 17.79 -17.94 2.70
C ILE A 21 17.77 -18.83 1.45
N GLU A 22 18.67 -19.79 1.43
CA GLU A 22 18.76 -20.77 0.35
C GLU A 22 17.96 -22.03 0.70
N THR A 23 17.07 -22.42 -0.20
CA THR A 23 16.30 -23.66 -0.11
C THR A 23 16.68 -24.57 -1.26
N ILE A 24 17.12 -25.77 -0.94
CA ILE A 24 17.44 -26.82 -1.93
C ILE A 24 16.19 -27.64 -2.18
N ILE A 25 15.74 -27.72 -3.42
CA ILE A 25 14.53 -28.41 -3.83
C ILE A 25 14.87 -29.49 -4.85
N PRO A 26 14.46 -30.75 -4.64
CA PRO A 26 14.60 -31.80 -5.64
C PRO A 26 13.92 -31.40 -6.96
N ASN A 27 14.57 -31.68 -8.10
CA ASN A 27 14.00 -31.34 -9.41
C ASN A 27 12.69 -32.07 -9.71
N SER A 28 12.45 -33.25 -9.10
CA SER A 28 11.17 -33.97 -9.19
C SER A 28 9.99 -33.14 -8.69
N THR A 29 10.20 -32.31 -7.64
CA THR A 29 9.16 -31.44 -7.07
C THR A 29 8.60 -30.46 -8.10
N PHE A 30 9.44 -29.97 -9.02
CA PHE A 30 9.00 -29.06 -10.10
C PHE A 30 8.17 -29.74 -11.19
N ILE A 31 8.26 -31.08 -11.28
CA ILE A 31 7.48 -31.88 -12.23
C ILE A 31 6.16 -32.32 -11.61
N GLU A 32 6.17 -32.60 -10.29
CA GLU A 32 5.02 -33.11 -9.56
C GLU A 32 4.06 -32.03 -9.07
N GLN A 33 4.51 -30.77 -8.94
CA GLN A 33 3.72 -29.67 -8.40
C GLN A 33 3.60 -28.51 -9.41
N ASN A 34 2.50 -27.75 -9.27
CA ASN A 34 2.30 -26.54 -10.05
C ASN A 34 3.36 -25.50 -9.68
N LEU A 35 4.15 -25.06 -10.66
CA LEU A 35 5.15 -24.03 -10.51
C LEU A 35 4.62 -22.69 -11.04
N THR A 36 4.57 -21.68 -10.17
CA THR A 36 4.26 -20.31 -10.60
C THR A 36 5.55 -19.57 -10.93
N ASN A 37 5.79 -19.33 -12.21
CA ASN A 37 6.94 -18.57 -12.69
C ASN A 37 6.51 -17.17 -13.13
N TRP A 38 6.97 -16.14 -12.42
CA TRP A 38 6.60 -14.74 -12.67
C TRP A 38 7.34 -14.10 -13.85
N THR A 39 8.43 -14.71 -14.28
CA THR A 39 9.33 -14.18 -15.31
C THR A 39 9.39 -15.05 -16.57
N TYR A 40 8.60 -16.12 -16.66
CA TYR A 40 8.69 -17.09 -17.74
C TYR A 40 8.46 -16.46 -19.13
N THR A 41 7.34 -15.78 -19.32
CA THR A 41 6.99 -15.16 -20.61
C THR A 41 7.33 -13.67 -20.65
N SER A 42 6.88 -12.93 -19.62
CA SER A 42 7.14 -11.49 -19.49
C SER A 42 7.49 -11.18 -18.05
N GLY A 43 8.38 -10.22 -17.81
CA GLY A 43 8.64 -9.75 -16.44
C GLY A 43 7.55 -8.83 -15.87
N ARG A 44 6.44 -8.63 -16.59
CA ARG A 44 5.37 -7.71 -16.18
C ARG A 44 4.44 -8.40 -15.20
N VAL A 45 4.40 -7.89 -13.97
CA VAL A 45 3.54 -8.42 -12.90
C VAL A 45 2.68 -7.30 -12.35
N ARG A 46 1.39 -7.58 -12.13
CA ARG A 46 0.43 -6.65 -11.53
C ARG A 46 0.49 -6.74 -10.02
N PHE A 47 0.62 -5.60 -9.37
CA PHE A 47 0.57 -5.42 -7.92
C PHE A 47 -0.55 -4.47 -7.55
N ASN A 48 -0.89 -4.41 -6.26
CA ASN A 48 -1.83 -3.41 -5.77
C ASN A 48 -1.40 -2.81 -4.43
N VAL A 49 -1.86 -1.59 -4.19
CA VAL A 49 -1.83 -0.92 -2.89
C VAL A 49 -3.27 -0.58 -2.51
N LYS A 50 -3.71 -1.06 -1.35
CA LYS A 50 -5.01 -0.70 -0.78
C LYS A 50 -4.88 0.59 0.03
N VAL A 51 -5.87 1.47 -0.14
CA VAL A 51 -5.92 2.79 0.51
C VAL A 51 -7.33 3.04 1.00
N GLY A 52 -7.47 3.47 2.26
CA GLY A 52 -8.74 3.91 2.83
C GLY A 52 -8.81 5.44 2.88
N VAL A 53 -9.95 6.01 2.51
CA VAL A 53 -10.25 7.43 2.69
C VAL A 53 -11.54 7.62 3.46
N ALA A 54 -11.68 8.74 4.16
CA ALA A 54 -12.86 9.01 4.97
C ALA A 54 -14.13 9.06 4.10
N TYR A 55 -15.25 8.61 4.66
CA TYR A 55 -16.57 8.79 4.04
C TYR A 55 -16.83 10.27 3.77
N GLY A 56 -17.49 10.55 2.63
CA GLY A 56 -17.70 11.92 2.16
C GLY A 56 -16.56 12.47 1.28
N SER A 57 -15.42 11.76 1.18
CA SER A 57 -14.36 12.14 0.23
C SER A 57 -14.86 12.04 -1.22
N PRO A 58 -14.47 12.98 -2.10
CA PRO A 58 -14.90 13.00 -3.49
C PRO A 58 -14.24 11.85 -4.27
N VAL A 59 -14.97 10.74 -4.48
CA VAL A 59 -14.46 9.50 -5.11
C VAL A 59 -13.71 9.76 -6.40
N ARG A 60 -14.24 10.61 -7.29
CA ARG A 60 -13.59 10.93 -8.58
C ARG A 60 -12.23 11.61 -8.40
N THR A 61 -12.14 12.55 -7.47
CA THR A 61 -10.89 13.26 -7.17
C THR A 61 -9.84 12.31 -6.59
N VAL A 62 -10.26 11.42 -5.67
CA VAL A 62 -9.39 10.40 -5.09
C VAL A 62 -8.86 9.46 -6.17
N THR A 63 -9.72 8.97 -7.06
CA THR A 63 -9.33 8.10 -8.17
C THR A 63 -8.28 8.77 -9.06
N GLN A 64 -8.56 9.99 -9.53
CA GLN A 64 -7.64 10.73 -10.40
C GLN A 64 -6.29 11.01 -9.73
N LEU A 65 -6.30 11.38 -8.46
CA LEU A 65 -5.07 11.63 -7.71
C LEU A 65 -4.21 10.37 -7.57
N LEU A 66 -4.83 9.24 -7.26
CA LEU A 66 -4.12 7.97 -7.13
C LEU A 66 -3.52 7.50 -8.46
N GLU A 67 -4.25 7.65 -9.57
CA GLU A 67 -3.76 7.35 -10.92
C GLU A 67 -2.57 8.26 -11.30
N GLU A 68 -2.68 9.54 -11.02
CA GLU A 68 -1.62 10.52 -11.26
C GLU A 68 -0.36 10.21 -10.46
N ILE A 69 -0.50 9.90 -9.17
CA ILE A 69 0.61 9.50 -8.28
C ILE A 69 1.32 8.27 -8.83
N ALA A 70 0.57 7.24 -9.21
CA ALA A 70 1.16 6.04 -9.78
C ALA A 70 1.86 6.31 -11.12
N GLY A 71 1.27 7.14 -11.97
CA GLY A 71 1.84 7.55 -13.26
C GLY A 71 3.14 8.35 -13.14
N ARG A 72 3.33 9.09 -12.03
CA ARG A 72 4.56 9.84 -11.72
C ARG A 72 5.69 8.94 -11.22
N HIS A 73 5.39 7.77 -10.70
CA HIS A 73 6.41 6.89 -10.16
C HIS A 73 7.24 6.25 -11.28
N GLY A 74 8.56 6.52 -11.28
CA GLY A 74 9.46 6.17 -12.40
C GLY A 74 9.60 4.67 -12.71
N LYS A 75 9.22 3.78 -11.79
CA LYS A 75 9.32 2.32 -11.93
C LYS A 75 7.98 1.66 -12.26
N VAL A 76 6.87 2.39 -12.13
CA VAL A 76 5.54 1.92 -12.54
C VAL A 76 5.44 1.99 -14.06
N LEU A 77 4.99 0.90 -14.67
CA LEU A 77 4.82 0.85 -16.13
C LEU A 77 3.65 1.75 -16.55
N LYS A 78 3.85 2.47 -17.66
CA LYS A 78 2.81 3.30 -18.27
C LYS A 78 1.89 2.49 -19.19
N ASN A 79 2.34 1.33 -19.64
CA ASN A 79 1.56 0.41 -20.46
C ASN A 79 1.83 -1.05 -20.01
N PRO A 80 0.84 -1.73 -19.43
CA PRO A 80 -0.50 -1.22 -19.09
C PRO A 80 -0.47 -0.07 -18.07
N ALA A 81 -1.43 0.85 -18.21
CA ALA A 81 -1.56 1.98 -17.29
C ALA A 81 -1.99 1.53 -15.88
N PRO A 82 -1.65 2.29 -14.83
CA PRO A 82 -2.25 2.10 -13.51
C PRO A 82 -3.76 2.25 -13.57
N GLU A 83 -4.46 1.52 -12.72
CA GLU A 83 -5.91 1.52 -12.61
C GLU A 83 -6.32 1.63 -11.15
N VAL A 84 -7.31 2.45 -10.85
CA VAL A 84 -7.84 2.62 -9.49
C VAL A 84 -9.29 2.18 -9.44
N LEU A 85 -9.60 1.29 -8.51
CA LEU A 85 -10.95 0.80 -8.27
C LEU A 85 -11.39 1.14 -6.84
N LEU A 86 -12.63 1.59 -6.69
CA LEU A 86 -13.32 1.60 -5.41
C LEU A 86 -13.77 0.15 -5.15
N GLU A 87 -13.10 -0.53 -4.25
CA GLU A 87 -13.30 -1.97 -3.99
C GLU A 87 -14.45 -2.23 -3.03
N ASP A 88 -14.58 -1.36 -2.00
CA ASP A 88 -15.52 -1.65 -0.92
C ASP A 88 -15.90 -0.39 -0.13
N PHE A 89 -17.02 -0.47 0.54
CA PHE A 89 -17.46 0.43 1.60
C PHE A 89 -17.14 -0.23 2.94
N GLY A 90 -15.93 0.02 3.45
CA GLY A 90 -15.46 -0.55 4.71
C GLY A 90 -16.15 0.05 5.93
N GLY A 91 -15.92 -0.53 7.10
CA GLY A 91 -16.55 -0.07 8.36
C GLY A 91 -16.24 1.40 8.68
N ASP A 92 -15.05 1.86 8.37
CA ASP A 92 -14.58 3.21 8.72
C ASP A 92 -14.12 4.02 7.50
N ALA A 93 -14.08 3.43 6.30
CA ALA A 93 -13.45 4.02 5.12
C ALA A 93 -14.09 3.57 3.81
N LEU A 94 -13.97 4.43 2.79
CA LEU A 94 -14.05 4.02 1.38
C LEU A 94 -12.73 3.34 1.01
N VAL A 95 -12.78 2.10 0.56
CA VAL A 95 -11.58 1.30 0.26
C VAL A 95 -11.29 1.32 -1.22
N PHE A 96 -10.14 1.89 -1.58
CA PHE A 96 -9.64 1.90 -2.95
C PHE A 96 -8.49 0.92 -3.12
N SER A 97 -8.37 0.32 -4.29
CA SER A 97 -7.19 -0.43 -4.72
C SER A 97 -6.56 0.27 -5.93
N LEU A 98 -5.32 0.68 -5.75
CA LEU A 98 -4.46 1.16 -6.82
C LEU A 98 -3.71 -0.02 -7.40
N TYR A 99 -4.06 -0.44 -8.60
CA TYR A 99 -3.37 -1.49 -9.36
C TYR A 99 -2.30 -0.88 -10.26
N TYR A 100 -1.13 -1.49 -10.27
CA TYR A 100 -0.02 -1.03 -11.10
C TYR A 100 0.85 -2.20 -11.56
N TRP A 101 1.57 -2.00 -12.64
CA TRP A 101 2.42 -3.00 -13.25
C TRP A 101 3.90 -2.65 -13.05
N LEU A 102 4.69 -3.66 -12.74
CA LEU A 102 6.14 -3.56 -12.64
C LEU A 102 6.80 -4.57 -13.57
N ASP A 103 7.99 -4.23 -14.08
CA ASP A 103 8.88 -5.21 -14.66
C ASP A 103 9.82 -5.76 -13.58
N VAL A 104 9.52 -6.98 -13.12
CA VAL A 104 10.30 -7.63 -12.05
C VAL A 104 11.68 -8.10 -12.52
N ARG A 105 11.93 -8.16 -13.85
CA ARG A 105 13.26 -8.46 -14.40
C ARG A 105 14.24 -7.32 -14.22
N SER A 106 13.75 -6.10 -14.07
CA SER A 106 14.60 -4.92 -13.82
C SER A 106 15.27 -4.90 -12.45
N GLY A 107 15.07 -5.94 -11.63
CA GLY A 107 15.59 -6.01 -10.26
C GLY A 107 14.90 -5.04 -9.29
N THR A 108 13.78 -4.44 -9.68
CA THR A 108 13.05 -3.50 -8.83
C THR A 108 12.32 -4.24 -7.72
N PRO A 109 12.60 -3.97 -6.43
CA PRO A 109 11.89 -4.58 -5.33
C PRO A 109 10.45 -4.06 -5.29
N ALA A 110 9.46 -4.93 -5.57
CA ALA A 110 8.04 -4.55 -5.56
C ALA A 110 7.59 -3.97 -4.20
N ARG A 111 8.19 -4.44 -3.10
CA ARG A 111 7.92 -3.91 -1.75
C ARG A 111 8.35 -2.45 -1.60
N GLN A 112 9.50 -2.09 -2.19
CA GLN A 112 9.99 -0.71 -2.17
C GLN A 112 9.04 0.21 -2.94
N VAL A 113 8.65 -0.19 -4.16
CA VAL A 113 7.68 0.58 -4.95
C VAL A 113 6.35 0.75 -4.22
N ALA A 114 5.85 -0.30 -3.57
CA ALA A 114 4.64 -0.20 -2.76
C ALA A 114 4.78 0.77 -1.58
N SER A 115 5.96 0.84 -0.96
CA SER A 115 6.27 1.79 0.11
C SER A 115 6.33 3.22 -0.41
N ASP A 116 7.03 3.43 -1.52
CA ASP A 116 7.18 4.74 -2.15
C ASP A 116 5.80 5.29 -2.58
N LEU A 117 4.96 4.44 -3.19
CA LEU A 117 3.59 4.81 -3.56
C LEU A 117 2.76 5.22 -2.33
N ARG A 118 2.86 4.49 -1.20
CA ARG A 118 2.14 4.87 0.03
C ARG A 118 2.59 6.24 0.56
N ALA A 119 3.88 6.52 0.55
CA ALA A 119 4.40 7.82 0.97
C ALA A 119 3.93 8.95 0.03
N MET A 120 3.95 8.71 -1.29
CA MET A 120 3.44 9.67 -2.27
C MET A 120 1.92 9.89 -2.14
N ILE A 121 1.16 8.86 -1.82
CA ILE A 121 -0.30 8.92 -1.60
C ILE A 121 -0.59 9.74 -0.34
N GLU A 122 0.10 9.48 0.76
CA GLU A 122 -0.04 10.25 2.01
C GLU A 122 0.21 11.73 1.77
N ALA A 123 1.33 12.08 1.14
CA ALA A 123 1.65 13.46 0.80
C ALA A 123 0.61 14.11 -0.14
N GLY A 124 0.13 13.36 -1.14
CA GLY A 124 -0.90 13.84 -2.07
C GLY A 124 -2.26 14.06 -1.39
N PHE A 125 -2.65 13.18 -0.49
CA PHE A 125 -3.87 13.31 0.30
C PHE A 125 -3.80 14.51 1.24
N SER A 126 -2.69 14.66 1.96
CA SER A 126 -2.45 15.81 2.83
C SER A 126 -2.53 17.14 2.06
N ALA A 127 -1.93 17.21 0.88
CA ALA A 127 -1.95 18.41 0.03
C ALA A 127 -3.36 18.79 -0.48
N GLN A 128 -4.25 17.81 -0.66
CA GLN A 128 -5.62 18.01 -1.13
C GLN A 128 -6.68 17.98 -0.01
N GLY A 129 -6.27 17.87 1.25
CA GLY A 129 -7.17 17.81 2.38
C GLY A 129 -8.04 16.54 2.42
N ILE A 130 -7.59 15.46 1.77
CA ILE A 130 -8.25 14.16 1.81
C ILE A 130 -7.84 13.45 3.10
N ALA A 131 -8.82 13.18 3.98
CA ALA A 131 -8.54 12.55 5.26
C ALA A 131 -8.39 11.03 5.14
N ILE A 132 -7.32 10.49 5.73
CA ILE A 132 -7.21 9.06 6.03
C ILE A 132 -7.98 8.84 7.33
N PRO A 133 -9.03 7.99 7.35
CA PRO A 133 -9.93 7.89 8.47
C PRO A 133 -9.28 7.21 9.68
N TYR A 134 -9.65 7.70 10.85
CA TYR A 134 -9.46 6.94 12.09
C TYR A 134 -10.66 6.00 12.31
N PRO A 135 -10.51 4.91 13.10
CA PRO A 135 -11.64 4.08 13.48
C PRO A 135 -12.75 4.92 14.11
N GLN A 136 -13.96 4.84 13.55
CA GLN A 136 -15.13 5.55 14.05
C GLN A 136 -15.99 4.62 14.90
N ARG A 137 -16.50 5.11 16.01
CA ARG A 137 -17.42 4.37 16.87
C ARG A 137 -18.57 5.27 17.31
N ASP A 138 -19.77 4.86 16.98
CA ASP A 138 -20.97 5.45 17.56
C ASP A 138 -21.19 4.85 18.95
N VAL A 139 -21.13 5.69 19.98
CA VAL A 139 -21.34 5.27 21.36
C VAL A 139 -22.68 5.79 21.82
N HIS A 140 -23.66 4.90 21.97
CA HIS A 140 -24.93 5.21 22.63
C HIS A 140 -24.76 5.01 24.13
N LEU A 141 -24.89 6.12 24.88
CA LEU A 141 -24.84 6.10 26.33
C LEU A 141 -26.28 6.09 26.86
N ASP A 142 -26.75 4.92 27.29
CA ASP A 142 -27.99 4.77 28.04
C ASP A 142 -27.67 4.87 29.55
N ALA A 143 -27.88 6.03 30.13
CA ALA A 143 -27.65 6.24 31.56
C ALA A 143 -28.97 6.39 32.30
N THR A 144 -29.28 5.44 33.16
CA THR A 144 -30.44 5.50 34.08
C THR A 144 -30.26 6.61 35.13
N ASN A 145 -29.01 7.01 35.40
CA ASN A 145 -28.65 8.14 36.26
C ASN A 145 -27.85 9.18 35.48
N PRO A 146 -27.97 10.49 35.82
CA PRO A 146 -27.17 11.53 35.18
C PRO A 146 -25.67 11.24 35.28
N VAL A 147 -24.97 11.22 34.13
CA VAL A 147 -23.52 11.12 34.11
C VAL A 147 -22.92 12.51 34.26
N PRO A 148 -22.17 12.78 35.36
CA PRO A 148 -21.53 14.07 35.53
C PRO A 148 -20.44 14.29 34.46
N VAL A 149 -20.64 15.26 33.60
CA VAL A 149 -19.65 15.66 32.58
C VAL A 149 -18.91 16.91 33.04
N ARG A 150 -17.61 16.81 33.19
CA ARG A 150 -16.74 17.96 33.42
C ARG A 150 -16.22 18.49 32.08
N VAL A 151 -16.69 19.64 31.67
CA VAL A 151 -16.14 20.33 30.51
C VAL A 151 -14.82 20.97 30.93
N VAL A 152 -13.70 20.46 30.40
CA VAL A 152 -12.39 21.10 30.59
C VAL A 152 -12.16 21.96 29.36
N GLN A 153 -12.19 23.28 29.52
CA GLN A 153 -11.69 24.19 28.49
C GLN A 153 -10.17 24.07 28.51
N VAL A 154 -9.62 23.54 27.42
CA VAL A 154 -8.18 23.59 27.17
C VAL A 154 -7.89 25.01 26.68
N GLU A 155 -7.31 25.84 27.54
CA GLU A 155 -6.79 27.14 27.12
C GLU A 155 -5.68 26.87 26.08
N GLU A 156 -5.87 27.34 24.84
CA GLU A 156 -4.83 27.27 23.82
C GLU A 156 -3.58 27.97 24.35
N ALA A 157 -2.48 27.24 24.43
CA ALA A 157 -1.20 27.80 24.83
C ALA A 157 -0.84 28.96 23.86
N PRO A 158 -0.37 30.12 24.36
CA PRO A 158 -0.02 31.23 23.51
C PRO A 158 1.07 30.79 22.50
N PRO A 159 1.00 31.28 21.26
CA PRO A 159 1.98 30.91 20.23
C PRO A 159 3.40 31.23 20.73
N SER A 160 4.29 30.27 20.52
CA SER A 160 5.71 30.41 20.88
C SER A 160 6.30 31.65 20.22
N PRO A 161 7.14 32.46 20.92
CA PRO A 161 7.78 33.60 20.33
C PRO A 161 8.66 33.19 19.15
N PRO A 162 8.73 34.00 18.07
CA PRO A 162 9.59 33.71 16.93
C PRO A 162 11.06 33.61 17.36
N PRO A 163 11.86 32.75 16.71
CA PRO A 163 13.28 32.64 17.00
C PRO A 163 14.00 33.99 16.73
N PRO A 164 15.04 34.35 17.51
CA PRO A 164 15.79 35.56 17.25
C PRO A 164 16.42 35.53 15.86
N LEU A 165 16.31 36.66 15.16
CA LEU A 165 16.94 36.86 13.84
C LEU A 165 18.47 36.82 13.99
N PRO A 166 19.18 36.30 12.98
CA PRO A 166 20.64 36.18 12.99
C PRO A 166 21.36 37.52 12.99
#